data_ecc060b30dfa0d3339be9753a1ffbc59
#
_entry.id   ecc060b30dfa0d3339be9753a1ffbc59
#
_cell.length_a   1.000
_cell.length_b   1.000
_cell.length_c   1.000
_cell.angle_alpha   90.00
_cell.angle_beta   90.00
_cell.angle_gamma   90.00
#
_symmetry.space_group_name_H-M   'P 1'
#
loop_
_entity.id
_entity.type
_entity.pdbx_description
1 polymer ?
#
loop_
_entity_poly.entity_id
_entity_poly.type
_entity_poly.pdbx_seq_one_letter_code
_entity_poly.pdbx_strand_id
1 'polypeptide(L)'
;MAYQADENRYQTMEYRRCGQSGLKLPIVSLGLWHNFGDTTQVENSRALLQRAFDLGINHFDLANNYGPPPGSAERNFGRILQEDFLPWRDELIISTKAGYTMWEGPYGDWGSRKYLIASLDQSLKRLGLEYVDIFYHHRPDPETPLRETMRALDHIVRQGKALYVGLSNYPADLARQAIEILDDLGTPCLIHQPKYSMFERWVESGLLSLLQEKGVGSIAFSPLAGGKLTDRYLNGIPADSRAASTSRFLNPDQITPQKLEKVRALNALAERRGQKLSQMALAWVLRDDKVTSVLIGASKTAQIEDAVGMLANRHFTSEECAEIDAILS
;
A
#
# COMPACT_ATOMS: atom_id res chain seq x y z
N MET A 1 8.90 -28.59 -7.73
CA MET A 1 8.44 -28.19 -9.08
C MET A 1 8.56 -26.68 -9.14
N ALA A 2 8.92 -26.11 -10.29
CA ALA A 2 8.91 -24.67 -10.47
C ALA A 2 7.48 -24.15 -10.32
N TYR A 3 7.31 -22.94 -9.80
CA TYR A 3 6.01 -22.28 -9.70
C TYR A 3 5.40 -22.09 -11.09
N GLN A 4 4.11 -22.36 -11.20
CA GLN A 4 3.29 -22.11 -12.39
C GLN A 4 2.13 -21.26 -11.96
N ALA A 5 2.02 -20.05 -12.51
CA ALA A 5 0.93 -19.15 -12.20
C ALA A 5 -0.40 -19.68 -12.76
N ASP A 6 -1.51 -19.43 -12.03
CA ASP A 6 -2.86 -19.76 -12.51
C ASP A 6 -3.14 -19.01 -13.82
N GLU A 7 -3.52 -19.77 -14.85
CA GLU A 7 -3.84 -19.19 -16.18
C GLU A 7 -5.07 -18.27 -16.14
N ASN A 8 -5.97 -18.48 -15.18
CA ASN A 8 -7.21 -17.71 -14.99
C ASN A 8 -7.05 -16.53 -14.04
N ARG A 9 -5.84 -16.23 -13.55
CA ARG A 9 -5.57 -15.21 -12.51
C ARG A 9 -6.18 -13.83 -12.77
N TYR A 10 -6.37 -13.46 -14.02
CA TYR A 10 -6.89 -12.13 -14.39
C TYR A 10 -8.43 -12.10 -14.59
N GLN A 11 -9.13 -13.22 -14.46
CA GLN A 11 -10.56 -13.29 -14.79
C GLN A 11 -11.47 -12.66 -13.73
N THR A 12 -11.06 -12.66 -12.46
CA THR A 12 -11.88 -12.19 -11.33
C THR A 12 -11.46 -10.85 -10.75
N MET A 13 -10.17 -10.51 -10.87
CA MET A 13 -9.64 -9.26 -10.33
C MET A 13 -10.06 -8.07 -11.20
N GLU A 14 -10.57 -7.03 -10.56
CA GLU A 14 -10.83 -5.74 -11.21
C GLU A 14 -9.53 -4.90 -11.25
N TYR A 15 -9.28 -4.25 -12.39
CA TYR A 15 -8.15 -3.35 -12.59
C TYR A 15 -8.64 -1.94 -12.88
N ARG A 16 -8.15 -0.96 -12.11
CA ARG A 16 -8.48 0.45 -12.28
C ARG A 16 -7.30 1.22 -12.86
N ARG A 17 -7.61 2.15 -13.75
CA ARG A 17 -6.61 3.09 -14.27
C ARG A 17 -6.07 3.95 -13.13
N CYS A 18 -4.75 4.08 -13.07
CA CYS A 18 -4.08 4.93 -12.09
C CYS A 18 -4.10 6.39 -12.57
N GLY A 19 -5.06 7.16 -12.09
CA GLY A 19 -5.30 8.52 -12.54
C GLY A 19 -5.56 8.59 -14.06
N GLN A 20 -4.87 9.50 -14.75
CA GLN A 20 -4.96 9.67 -16.22
C GLN A 20 -3.85 8.92 -16.97
N SER A 21 -3.02 8.13 -16.26
CA SER A 21 -1.93 7.38 -16.88
C SER A 21 -2.41 6.14 -17.65
N GLY A 22 -1.51 5.49 -18.40
CA GLY A 22 -1.76 4.21 -19.05
C GLY A 22 -1.74 3.02 -18.09
N LEU A 23 -1.19 3.18 -16.87
CA LEU A 23 -1.03 2.11 -15.90
C LEU A 23 -2.37 1.75 -15.26
N LYS A 24 -2.62 0.44 -15.10
CA LYS A 24 -3.76 -0.09 -14.33
C LYS A 24 -3.25 -0.86 -13.14
N LEU A 25 -3.82 -0.61 -11.96
CA LEU A 25 -3.55 -1.37 -10.75
C LEU A 25 -4.72 -2.32 -10.45
N PRO A 26 -4.45 -3.51 -9.86
CA PRO A 26 -5.50 -4.32 -9.26
C PRO A 26 -6.14 -3.52 -8.11
N ILE A 27 -7.43 -3.63 -7.90
CA ILE A 27 -8.08 -2.89 -6.80
C ILE A 27 -7.65 -3.37 -5.41
N VAL A 28 -6.99 -4.54 -5.34
CA VAL A 28 -6.27 -5.04 -4.15
C VAL A 28 -4.81 -5.22 -4.51
N SER A 29 -3.91 -4.57 -3.79
CA SER A 29 -2.45 -4.67 -3.92
C SER A 29 -1.84 -5.29 -2.65
N LEU A 30 -0.70 -5.95 -2.76
CA LEU A 30 -0.03 -6.58 -1.61
C LEU A 30 1.16 -5.75 -1.14
N GLY A 31 1.10 -5.29 0.13
CA GLY A 31 2.20 -4.60 0.80
C GLY A 31 3.14 -5.58 1.50
N LEU A 32 4.42 -5.44 1.24
CA LEU A 32 5.46 -6.36 1.71
C LEU A 32 6.21 -5.81 2.94
N TRP A 33 5.47 -5.26 3.89
CA TRP A 33 6.06 -4.74 5.11
C TRP A 33 6.42 -5.92 6.06
N HIS A 34 6.28 -5.89 7.30
CA HIS A 34 6.63 -6.82 8.39
C HIS A 34 6.77 -8.33 8.09
N ASN A 35 5.97 -8.92 7.20
CA ASN A 35 5.90 -10.38 6.99
C ASN A 35 6.85 -10.88 5.88
N PHE A 36 7.76 -10.02 5.41
CA PHE A 36 8.68 -10.32 4.33
C PHE A 36 10.15 -10.09 4.69
N GLY A 37 10.42 -9.73 5.97
CA GLY A 37 11.77 -9.60 6.51
C GLY A 37 12.38 -10.94 6.95
N ASP A 38 13.59 -10.87 7.51
CA ASP A 38 14.36 -12.05 7.92
C ASP A 38 13.78 -12.77 9.15
N THR A 39 12.80 -12.18 9.83
CA THR A 39 12.08 -12.82 10.95
C THR A 39 10.95 -13.75 10.51
N THR A 40 10.67 -13.80 9.22
CA THR A 40 9.65 -14.65 8.61
C THR A 40 10.31 -15.73 7.77
N GLN A 41 9.79 -16.97 7.81
CA GLN A 41 10.26 -18.03 6.93
C GLN A 41 10.00 -17.64 5.47
N VAL A 42 11.01 -17.81 4.63
CA VAL A 42 10.94 -17.40 3.21
C VAL A 42 9.85 -18.16 2.46
N GLU A 43 9.58 -19.40 2.85
CA GLU A 43 8.53 -20.24 2.27
C GLU A 43 7.14 -19.65 2.51
N ASN A 44 6.89 -19.03 3.67
CA ASN A 44 5.64 -18.34 3.93
C ASN A 44 5.50 -17.08 3.05
N SER A 45 6.57 -16.29 2.93
CA SER A 45 6.59 -15.12 2.03
C SER A 45 6.34 -15.53 0.59
N ARG A 46 6.97 -16.64 0.15
CA ARG A 46 6.77 -17.23 -1.17
C ARG A 46 5.32 -17.64 -1.43
N ALA A 47 4.73 -18.37 -0.49
CA ALA A 47 3.33 -18.81 -0.58
C ALA A 47 2.35 -17.62 -0.66
N LEU A 48 2.62 -16.53 0.09
CA LEU A 48 1.81 -15.30 0.02
C LEU A 48 1.90 -14.63 -1.35
N LEU A 49 3.10 -14.53 -1.93
CA LEU A 49 3.32 -13.91 -3.24
C LEU A 49 2.69 -14.73 -4.36
N GLN A 50 2.90 -16.05 -4.37
CA GLN A 50 2.32 -16.96 -5.35
C GLN A 50 0.78 -16.89 -5.29
N ARG A 51 0.20 -17.01 -4.08
CA ARG A 51 -1.25 -16.95 -3.92
C ARG A 51 -1.84 -15.60 -4.32
N ALA A 52 -1.15 -14.49 -4.01
CA ALA A 52 -1.58 -13.17 -4.45
C ALA A 52 -1.62 -13.07 -5.98
N PHE A 53 -0.57 -13.53 -6.65
CA PHE A 53 -0.50 -13.49 -8.10
C PHE A 53 -1.55 -14.40 -8.76
N ASP A 54 -1.77 -15.60 -8.23
CA ASP A 54 -2.83 -16.52 -8.69
C ASP A 54 -4.24 -15.95 -8.55
N LEU A 55 -4.43 -14.97 -7.64
CA LEU A 55 -5.69 -14.24 -7.46
C LEU A 55 -5.74 -12.91 -8.26
N GLY A 56 -4.78 -12.65 -9.14
CA GLY A 56 -4.72 -11.46 -9.97
C GLY A 56 -4.12 -10.22 -9.30
N ILE A 57 -3.52 -10.36 -8.12
CA ILE A 57 -2.76 -9.27 -7.49
C ILE A 57 -1.38 -9.24 -8.13
N ASN A 58 -1.17 -8.35 -9.08
CA ASN A 58 0.12 -8.19 -9.77
C ASN A 58 0.91 -6.95 -9.30
N HIS A 59 0.45 -6.22 -8.28
CA HIS A 59 1.16 -5.10 -7.68
C HIS A 59 1.70 -5.47 -6.29
N PHE A 60 3.04 -5.43 -6.15
CA PHE A 60 3.79 -5.68 -4.93
C PHE A 60 4.49 -4.40 -4.48
N ASP A 61 4.13 -3.93 -3.27
CA ASP A 61 4.56 -2.64 -2.76
C ASP A 61 5.56 -2.80 -1.61
N LEU A 62 6.79 -2.29 -1.82
CA LEU A 62 7.90 -2.33 -0.88
C LEU A 62 8.30 -0.94 -0.41
N ALA A 63 9.34 -0.88 0.41
CA ALA A 63 10.16 0.29 0.71
C ALA A 63 11.55 -0.14 1.16
N ASN A 64 12.52 0.75 0.99
CA ASN A 64 13.92 0.49 1.34
C ASN A 64 14.10 0.07 2.81
N ASN A 65 13.28 0.61 3.73
CA ASN A 65 13.34 0.35 5.16
C ASN A 65 12.44 -0.82 5.63
N TYR A 66 11.77 -1.54 4.72
CA TYR A 66 10.92 -2.66 5.10
C TYR A 66 11.72 -3.90 5.52
N GLY A 67 11.16 -4.63 6.48
CA GLY A 67 11.78 -5.80 7.11
C GLY A 67 10.98 -6.27 8.31
N PRO A 68 11.57 -6.56 9.48
CA PRO A 68 12.97 -6.33 9.92
C PRO A 68 14.01 -7.34 9.39
N PRO A 69 15.33 -6.98 9.38
CA PRO A 69 15.87 -5.61 9.47
C PRO A 69 15.60 -4.78 8.21
N PRO A 70 15.82 -3.45 8.22
CA PRO A 70 15.64 -2.60 7.03
C PRO A 70 16.36 -3.16 5.80
N GLY A 71 15.66 -3.18 4.65
CA GLY A 71 16.16 -3.73 3.39
C GLY A 71 15.97 -5.24 3.20
N SER A 72 15.62 -5.98 4.27
CA SER A 72 15.45 -7.42 4.16
C SER A 72 14.22 -7.82 3.34
N ALA A 73 13.14 -7.04 3.40
CA ALA A 73 11.96 -7.31 2.59
C ALA A 73 12.26 -7.25 1.09
N GLU A 74 13.00 -6.22 0.63
CA GLU A 74 13.44 -6.12 -0.76
C GLU A 74 14.37 -7.26 -1.17
N ARG A 75 15.32 -7.64 -0.31
CA ARG A 75 16.23 -8.76 -0.59
C ARG A 75 15.49 -10.09 -0.70
N ASN A 76 14.58 -10.38 0.22
CA ASN A 76 13.81 -11.62 0.23
C ASN A 76 12.85 -11.69 -0.95
N PHE A 77 12.17 -10.56 -1.26
CA PHE A 77 11.32 -10.47 -2.45
C PHE A 77 12.15 -10.64 -3.74
N GLY A 78 13.30 -9.96 -3.85
CA GLY A 78 14.17 -10.06 -5.02
C GLY A 78 14.62 -11.50 -5.28
N ARG A 79 14.97 -12.25 -4.21
CA ARG A 79 15.30 -13.68 -4.33
C ARG A 79 14.10 -14.50 -4.88
N ILE A 80 12.91 -14.32 -4.28
CA ILE A 80 11.70 -15.05 -4.71
C ILE A 80 11.32 -14.64 -6.15
N LEU A 81 11.46 -13.35 -6.49
CA LEU A 81 11.21 -12.87 -7.85
C LEU A 81 12.08 -13.59 -8.89
N GLN A 82 13.39 -13.72 -8.62
CA GLN A 82 14.30 -14.42 -9.52
C GLN A 82 14.01 -15.93 -9.63
N GLU A 83 13.62 -16.56 -8.53
CA GLU A 83 13.36 -18.00 -8.48
C GLU A 83 12.01 -18.39 -9.10
N ASP A 84 10.95 -17.57 -8.89
CA ASP A 84 9.58 -17.95 -9.20
C ASP A 84 8.89 -17.03 -10.23
N PHE A 85 9.18 -15.73 -10.28
CA PHE A 85 8.36 -14.77 -11.01
C PHE A 85 9.05 -14.12 -12.21
N LEU A 86 10.32 -14.42 -12.47
CA LEU A 86 11.07 -13.82 -13.56
C LEU A 86 10.37 -13.93 -14.93
N PRO A 87 9.70 -15.06 -15.28
CA PRO A 87 8.96 -15.18 -16.53
C PRO A 87 7.78 -14.20 -16.68
N TRP A 88 7.28 -13.68 -15.56
CA TRP A 88 6.13 -12.74 -15.50
C TRP A 88 6.53 -11.32 -15.10
N ARG A 89 7.86 -10.97 -15.13
CA ARG A 89 8.31 -9.64 -14.69
C ARG A 89 7.53 -8.49 -15.37
N ASP A 90 7.21 -8.62 -16.64
CA ASP A 90 6.52 -7.60 -17.42
C ASP A 90 5.02 -7.51 -17.11
N GLU A 91 4.45 -8.49 -16.43
CA GLU A 91 3.08 -8.48 -15.93
C GLU A 91 3.00 -7.86 -14.52
N LEU A 92 4.13 -7.82 -13.78
CA LEU A 92 4.19 -7.33 -12.41
C LEU A 92 4.40 -5.83 -12.36
N ILE A 93 3.79 -5.20 -11.36
CA ILE A 93 4.06 -3.83 -10.95
C ILE A 93 4.80 -3.91 -9.62
N ILE A 94 6.06 -3.49 -9.62
CA ILE A 94 6.92 -3.52 -8.44
C ILE A 94 7.19 -2.08 -8.03
N SER A 95 6.76 -1.72 -6.82
CA SER A 95 7.01 -0.39 -6.26
C SER A 95 7.92 -0.44 -5.04
N THR A 96 8.76 0.58 -4.88
CA THR A 96 9.53 0.80 -3.66
C THR A 96 9.59 2.28 -3.30
N LYS A 97 10.08 2.60 -2.10
CA LYS A 97 10.03 3.94 -1.51
C LYS A 97 11.31 4.25 -0.75
N ALA A 98 11.65 5.53 -0.64
CA ALA A 98 12.66 6.04 0.28
C ALA A 98 12.17 7.31 0.98
N GLY A 99 12.59 7.53 2.24
CA GLY A 99 12.18 8.69 3.04
C GLY A 99 12.28 8.46 4.55
N TYR A 100 12.54 7.23 4.99
CA TYR A 100 12.81 6.87 6.39
C TYR A 100 14.25 6.43 6.57
N THR A 101 14.75 6.50 7.80
CA THR A 101 16.14 6.20 8.15
C THR A 101 16.58 4.82 7.68
N MET A 102 17.67 4.77 6.93
CA MET A 102 18.31 3.55 6.44
C MET A 102 19.73 3.34 6.98
N TRP A 103 20.44 4.43 7.26
CA TRP A 103 21.78 4.41 7.84
C TRP A 103 22.04 5.65 8.68
N GLU A 104 23.05 5.60 9.52
CA GLU A 104 23.42 6.70 10.40
C GLU A 104 24.05 7.88 9.64
N GLY A 105 23.90 9.07 10.21
CA GLY A 105 24.52 10.28 9.68
C GLY A 105 23.59 11.13 8.80
N PRO A 106 24.09 12.24 8.25
CA PRO A 106 23.27 13.31 7.67
C PRO A 106 22.60 12.96 6.31
N TYR A 107 22.97 11.83 5.71
CA TYR A 107 22.49 11.43 4.39
C TYR A 107 21.73 10.10 4.38
N GLY A 108 21.32 9.61 5.54
CA GLY A 108 20.66 8.31 5.68
C GLY A 108 19.14 8.37 5.81
N ASP A 109 18.53 9.55 5.64
CA ASP A 109 17.10 9.79 5.87
C ASP A 109 16.54 10.90 4.96
N TRP A 110 15.22 11.08 4.96
CA TRP A 110 14.43 12.17 4.39
C TRP A 110 14.40 12.23 2.85
N GLY A 111 14.50 13.43 2.25
CA GLY A 111 14.17 13.66 0.84
C GLY A 111 15.26 14.31 0.01
N SER A 112 16.51 14.43 0.53
CA SER A 112 17.59 15.03 -0.25
C SER A 112 17.86 14.22 -1.53
N ARG A 113 18.29 14.93 -2.59
CA ARG A 113 18.67 14.29 -3.86
C ARG A 113 19.71 13.18 -3.65
N LYS A 114 20.68 13.42 -2.78
CA LYS A 114 21.73 12.43 -2.46
C LYS A 114 21.15 11.16 -1.86
N TYR A 115 20.22 11.30 -0.90
CA TYR A 115 19.61 10.17 -0.22
C TYR A 115 18.69 9.37 -1.16
N LEU A 116 17.82 10.04 -1.92
CA LEU A 116 16.84 9.36 -2.78
C LEU A 116 17.51 8.52 -3.88
N ILE A 117 18.52 9.08 -4.56
CA ILE A 117 19.24 8.36 -5.63
C ILE A 117 20.01 7.19 -5.05
N ALA A 118 20.76 7.39 -3.95
CA ALA A 118 21.52 6.33 -3.30
C ALA A 118 20.58 5.21 -2.77
N SER A 119 19.42 5.58 -2.22
CA SER A 119 18.43 4.62 -1.72
C SER A 119 17.86 3.76 -2.84
N LEU A 120 17.49 4.35 -3.98
CA LEU A 120 16.98 3.56 -5.10
C LEU A 120 18.05 2.64 -5.69
N ASP A 121 19.30 3.11 -5.82
CA ASP A 121 20.41 2.25 -6.29
C ASP A 121 20.64 1.05 -5.37
N GLN A 122 20.51 1.23 -4.06
CA GLN A 122 20.58 0.13 -3.10
C GLN A 122 19.35 -0.77 -3.18
N SER A 123 18.16 -0.22 -3.37
CA SER A 123 16.91 -1.00 -3.54
C SER A 123 16.98 -1.88 -4.80
N LEU A 124 17.40 -1.33 -5.93
CA LEU A 124 17.58 -2.10 -7.18
C LEU A 124 18.55 -3.27 -7.01
N LYS A 125 19.66 -3.06 -6.28
CA LYS A 125 20.61 -4.16 -5.96
C LYS A 125 19.97 -5.23 -5.08
N ARG A 126 19.18 -4.86 -4.07
CA ARG A 126 18.49 -5.83 -3.20
C ARG A 126 17.41 -6.61 -3.95
N LEU A 127 16.68 -5.94 -4.84
CA LEU A 127 15.64 -6.53 -5.68
C LEU A 127 16.18 -7.37 -6.82
N GLY A 128 17.45 -7.16 -7.23
CA GLY A 128 18.01 -7.78 -8.42
C GLY A 128 17.39 -7.28 -9.72
N LEU A 129 17.00 -5.99 -9.75
CA LEU A 129 16.31 -5.35 -10.88
C LEU A 129 17.12 -4.17 -11.41
N GLU A 130 16.94 -3.86 -12.69
CA GLU A 130 17.49 -2.65 -13.32
C GLU A 130 16.59 -1.43 -13.10
N TYR A 131 15.27 -1.65 -12.94
CA TYR A 131 14.27 -0.62 -12.68
C TYR A 131 13.13 -1.14 -11.82
N VAL A 132 12.42 -0.24 -11.14
CA VAL A 132 11.11 -0.46 -10.54
C VAL A 132 10.02 0.22 -11.35
N ASP A 133 8.79 -0.26 -11.25
CA ASP A 133 7.68 0.36 -11.97
C ASP A 133 7.30 1.69 -11.34
N ILE A 134 7.27 1.76 -9.99
CA ILE A 134 6.92 3.00 -9.27
C ILE A 134 7.95 3.23 -8.15
N PHE A 135 8.52 4.45 -8.11
CA PHE A 135 9.34 4.89 -7.00
C PHE A 135 8.66 6.02 -6.23
N TYR A 136 8.48 5.85 -4.91
CA TYR A 136 7.82 6.85 -4.07
C TYR A 136 8.81 7.64 -3.22
N HIS A 137 8.56 8.94 -3.06
CA HIS A 137 9.03 9.64 -1.87
C HIS A 137 8.09 9.32 -0.71
N HIS A 138 8.63 8.66 0.33
CA HIS A 138 7.85 7.96 1.35
C HIS A 138 7.11 8.88 2.34
N ARG A 139 7.67 10.07 2.57
CA ARG A 139 7.09 11.13 3.41
C ARG A 139 7.69 12.49 3.04
N PRO A 140 6.95 13.60 3.25
CA PRO A 140 7.52 14.93 3.02
C PRO A 140 8.71 15.20 3.97
N ASP A 141 9.75 15.85 3.43
CA ASP A 141 10.92 16.30 4.18
C ASP A 141 10.68 17.77 4.60
N PRO A 142 10.75 18.08 5.91
CA PRO A 142 10.53 19.45 6.37
C PRO A 142 11.70 20.41 6.10
N GLU A 143 12.90 19.90 5.80
CA GLU A 143 14.14 20.70 5.69
C GLU A 143 14.64 20.82 4.25
N THR A 144 14.52 19.76 3.44
CA THR A 144 14.94 19.80 2.05
C THR A 144 13.95 20.61 1.20
N PRO A 145 14.41 21.57 0.38
CA PRO A 145 13.54 22.29 -0.53
C PRO A 145 12.75 21.31 -1.42
N LEU A 146 11.43 21.43 -1.44
CA LEU A 146 10.55 20.53 -2.17
C LEU A 146 10.97 20.32 -3.63
N ARG A 147 11.43 21.39 -4.30
CA ARG A 147 11.90 21.33 -5.69
C ARG A 147 13.16 20.46 -5.86
N GLU A 148 14.03 20.36 -4.85
CA GLU A 148 15.18 19.45 -4.90
C GLU A 148 14.72 18.00 -4.90
N THR A 149 13.80 17.66 -3.99
CA THR A 149 13.20 16.33 -3.89
C THR A 149 12.52 15.94 -5.21
N MET A 150 11.69 16.82 -5.77
CA MET A 150 10.99 16.55 -7.04
C MET A 150 11.96 16.40 -8.22
N ARG A 151 13.03 17.22 -8.27
CA ARG A 151 14.09 17.04 -9.26
C ARG A 151 14.89 15.75 -9.11
N ALA A 152 14.98 15.21 -7.89
CA ALA A 152 15.56 13.88 -7.69
C ALA A 152 14.67 12.78 -8.29
N LEU A 153 13.36 12.86 -8.09
CA LEU A 153 12.40 11.94 -8.68
C LEU A 153 12.39 12.01 -10.21
N ASP A 154 12.34 13.21 -10.78
CA ASP A 154 12.45 13.42 -12.23
C ASP A 154 13.74 12.80 -12.80
N HIS A 155 14.86 13.05 -12.14
CA HIS A 155 16.15 12.50 -12.58
C HIS A 155 16.17 10.96 -12.57
N ILE A 156 15.58 10.33 -11.56
CA ILE A 156 15.44 8.88 -11.45
C ILE A 156 14.66 8.29 -12.64
N VAL A 157 13.56 8.93 -13.04
CA VAL A 157 12.79 8.51 -14.23
C VAL A 157 13.62 8.69 -15.51
N ARG A 158 14.28 9.83 -15.68
CA ARG A 158 15.15 10.09 -16.86
C ARG A 158 16.33 9.13 -16.96
N GLN A 159 16.79 8.57 -15.84
CA GLN A 159 17.81 7.52 -15.82
C GLN A 159 17.24 6.12 -16.15
N GLY A 160 15.92 5.98 -16.29
CA GLY A 160 15.26 4.68 -16.51
C GLY A 160 15.26 3.76 -15.29
N LYS A 161 15.53 4.28 -14.07
CA LYS A 161 15.56 3.48 -12.84
C LYS A 161 14.18 3.30 -12.21
N ALA A 162 13.22 4.14 -12.59
CA ALA A 162 11.80 3.98 -12.32
C ALA A 162 10.99 4.40 -13.55
N LEU A 163 9.89 3.71 -13.84
CA LEU A 163 9.00 4.09 -14.93
C LEU A 163 8.12 5.27 -14.53
N TYR A 164 7.69 5.28 -13.28
CA TYR A 164 6.81 6.29 -12.70
C TYR A 164 7.28 6.71 -11.31
N VAL A 165 6.80 7.88 -10.87
CA VAL A 165 7.02 8.38 -9.52
C VAL A 165 5.71 8.60 -8.79
N GLY A 166 5.77 8.43 -7.46
CA GLY A 166 4.65 8.67 -6.56
C GLY A 166 5.07 9.42 -5.31
N LEU A 167 4.07 9.88 -4.58
CA LEU A 167 4.20 10.56 -3.29
C LEU A 167 3.50 9.75 -2.21
N SER A 168 3.96 9.82 -0.97
CA SER A 168 3.28 9.19 0.16
C SER A 168 3.24 10.14 1.36
N ASN A 169 2.11 10.13 2.09
CA ASN A 169 1.91 10.94 3.30
C ASN A 169 1.97 12.47 3.12
N TYR A 170 1.87 12.98 1.91
CA TYR A 170 1.81 14.41 1.66
C TYR A 170 0.41 14.96 1.96
N PRO A 171 0.26 16.01 2.80
CA PRO A 171 -1.02 16.70 2.94
C PRO A 171 -1.38 17.43 1.64
N ALA A 172 -2.66 17.75 1.47
CA ALA A 172 -3.19 18.25 0.19
C ALA A 172 -2.42 19.44 -0.40
N ASP A 173 -2.11 20.47 0.41
CA ASP A 173 -1.42 21.67 -0.07
C ASP A 173 0.01 21.38 -0.54
N LEU A 174 0.72 20.53 0.18
CA LEU A 174 2.08 20.14 -0.20
C LEU A 174 2.08 19.16 -1.38
N ALA A 175 1.07 18.27 -1.46
CA ALA A 175 0.87 17.39 -2.60
C ALA A 175 0.61 18.20 -3.88
N ARG A 176 -0.22 19.25 -3.83
CA ARG A 176 -0.46 20.18 -4.94
C ARG A 176 0.83 20.78 -5.46
N GLN A 177 1.65 21.37 -4.57
CA GLN A 177 2.91 21.96 -4.94
C GLN A 177 3.89 20.95 -5.57
N ALA A 178 3.98 19.75 -4.98
CA ALA A 178 4.85 18.70 -5.49
C ALA A 178 4.42 18.21 -6.89
N ILE A 179 3.11 18.01 -7.10
CA ILE A 179 2.54 17.61 -8.39
C ILE A 179 2.83 18.69 -9.45
N GLU A 180 2.59 19.96 -9.14
CA GLU A 180 2.86 21.07 -10.07
C GLU A 180 4.34 21.17 -10.45
N ILE A 181 5.26 20.96 -9.48
CA ILE A 181 6.70 20.93 -9.78
C ILE A 181 7.04 19.74 -10.70
N LEU A 182 6.47 18.57 -10.45
CA LEU A 182 6.70 17.39 -11.30
C LEU A 182 6.15 17.57 -12.70
N ASP A 183 4.98 18.18 -12.85
CA ASP A 183 4.37 18.52 -14.15
C ASP A 183 5.25 19.50 -14.92
N ASP A 184 5.74 20.56 -14.27
CA ASP A 184 6.72 21.53 -14.85
C ASP A 184 8.00 20.84 -15.33
N LEU A 185 8.44 19.77 -14.67
CA LEU A 185 9.62 19.01 -15.03
C LEU A 185 9.36 18.01 -16.18
N GLY A 186 8.09 17.78 -16.55
CA GLY A 186 7.69 16.81 -17.56
C GLY A 186 7.70 15.37 -17.06
N THR A 187 7.64 15.17 -15.74
CA THR A 187 7.53 13.85 -15.07
C THR A 187 6.28 13.83 -14.19
N PRO A 188 5.08 13.63 -14.75
CA PRO A 188 3.84 13.69 -13.97
C PRO A 188 3.83 12.73 -12.78
N CYS A 189 3.30 13.19 -11.66
CA CYS A 189 3.06 12.32 -10.50
C CYS A 189 2.01 11.26 -10.86
N LEU A 190 2.37 9.99 -10.80
CA LEU A 190 1.45 8.89 -11.11
C LEU A 190 0.40 8.70 -10.03
N ILE A 191 0.82 8.68 -8.77
CA ILE A 191 0.03 8.13 -7.67
C ILE A 191 0.43 8.73 -6.32
N HIS A 192 -0.54 8.87 -5.43
CA HIS A 192 -0.33 9.21 -4.03
C HIS A 192 -0.73 8.05 -3.11
N GLN A 193 0.14 7.72 -2.15
CA GLN A 193 -0.12 6.65 -1.18
C GLN A 193 -0.36 7.24 0.23
N PRO A 194 -1.63 7.47 0.63
CA PRO A 194 -1.97 7.93 1.98
C PRO A 194 -2.42 6.79 2.88
N LYS A 195 -2.38 7.03 4.20
CA LYS A 195 -3.10 6.24 5.18
C LYS A 195 -4.59 6.54 5.10
N TYR A 196 -5.42 5.53 4.80
CA TYR A 196 -6.86 5.71 4.71
C TYR A 196 -7.62 4.45 5.12
N SER A 197 -8.62 4.64 5.98
CA SER A 197 -9.53 3.59 6.45
C SER A 197 -10.78 4.24 7.04
N MET A 198 -11.77 3.46 7.42
CA MET A 198 -12.94 3.96 8.16
C MET A 198 -12.58 4.74 9.43
N PHE A 199 -11.44 4.42 10.09
CA PHE A 199 -10.95 5.11 11.30
C PHE A 199 -9.92 6.21 11.04
N GLU A 200 -9.52 6.44 9.79
CA GLU A 200 -8.51 7.43 9.41
C GLU A 200 -8.94 8.10 8.12
N ARG A 201 -9.64 9.23 8.23
CA ARG A 201 -10.39 9.85 7.12
C ARG A 201 -9.85 11.21 6.67
N TRP A 202 -8.67 11.63 7.15
CA TRP A 202 -8.09 12.94 6.84
C TRP A 202 -7.97 13.25 5.34
N VAL A 203 -7.82 12.24 4.52
CA VAL A 203 -7.69 12.35 3.05
C VAL A 203 -8.96 12.91 2.38
N GLU A 204 -10.13 12.74 3.02
CA GLU A 204 -11.41 13.23 2.53
C GLU A 204 -11.49 14.75 2.59
N SER A 205 -10.69 15.39 3.47
CA SER A 205 -10.60 16.85 3.63
C SER A 205 -9.68 17.48 2.57
N GLY A 206 -9.94 17.21 1.29
CA GLY A 206 -9.31 17.88 0.16
C GLY A 206 -8.31 17.05 -0.64
N LEU A 207 -7.57 16.10 -0.04
CA LEU A 207 -6.54 15.35 -0.78
C LEU A 207 -7.14 14.51 -1.92
N LEU A 208 -8.16 13.70 -1.66
CA LEU A 208 -8.77 12.85 -2.69
C LEU A 208 -9.35 13.67 -3.86
N SER A 209 -9.95 14.84 -3.56
CA SER A 209 -10.47 15.75 -4.58
C SER A 209 -9.35 16.39 -5.40
N LEU A 210 -8.24 16.77 -4.75
CA LEU A 210 -7.04 17.26 -5.43
C LEU A 210 -6.47 16.22 -6.38
N LEU A 211 -6.32 14.97 -5.93
CA LEU A 211 -5.76 13.90 -6.75
C LEU A 211 -6.62 13.64 -7.99
N GLN A 212 -7.95 13.65 -7.81
CA GLN A 212 -8.90 13.52 -8.92
C GLN A 212 -8.79 14.70 -9.90
N GLU A 213 -8.73 15.94 -9.41
CA GLU A 213 -8.54 17.17 -10.21
C GLU A 213 -7.25 17.10 -11.04
N LYS A 214 -6.15 16.63 -10.44
CA LYS A 214 -4.83 16.55 -11.07
C LYS A 214 -4.63 15.27 -11.90
N GLY A 215 -5.60 14.37 -11.96
CA GLY A 215 -5.49 13.10 -12.68
C GLY A 215 -4.46 12.14 -12.08
N VAL A 216 -4.20 12.23 -10.79
CA VAL A 216 -3.26 11.40 -10.03
C VAL A 216 -4.02 10.26 -9.36
N GLY A 217 -3.50 9.03 -9.44
CA GLY A 217 -4.07 7.87 -8.76
C GLY A 217 -3.91 7.93 -7.24
N SER A 218 -4.67 7.11 -6.53
CA SER A 218 -4.55 6.96 -5.07
C SER A 218 -4.51 5.50 -4.67
N ILE A 219 -3.59 5.11 -3.77
CA ILE A 219 -3.54 3.78 -3.17
C ILE A 219 -3.52 3.90 -1.64
N ALA A 220 -4.54 3.33 -0.99
CA ALA A 220 -4.72 3.46 0.45
C ALA A 220 -3.91 2.41 1.23
N PHE A 221 -2.96 2.82 2.06
CA PHE A 221 -2.31 1.89 2.99
C PHE A 221 -3.04 1.82 4.33
N SER A 222 -2.88 0.69 5.04
CA SER A 222 -3.58 0.38 6.29
C SER A 222 -5.12 0.48 6.21
N PRO A 223 -5.76 -0.01 5.15
CA PRO A 223 -7.22 0.12 4.98
C PRO A 223 -8.02 -0.61 6.06
N LEU A 224 -7.44 -1.61 6.71
CA LEU A 224 -8.00 -2.33 7.85
C LEU A 224 -7.59 -1.75 9.22
N ALA A 225 -7.05 -0.52 9.27
CA ALA A 225 -6.64 0.17 10.49
C ALA A 225 -5.71 -0.65 11.40
N GLY A 226 -4.73 -1.35 10.80
CA GLY A 226 -3.83 -2.25 11.52
C GLY A 226 -4.48 -3.56 11.99
N GLY A 227 -5.60 -3.95 11.39
CA GLY A 227 -6.36 -5.16 11.74
C GLY A 227 -7.54 -4.90 12.68
N LYS A 228 -7.77 -3.64 13.11
CA LYS A 228 -8.92 -3.28 13.96
C LYS A 228 -10.26 -3.43 13.25
N LEU A 229 -10.30 -3.29 11.94
CA LEU A 229 -11.48 -3.48 11.08
C LEU A 229 -11.55 -4.94 10.58
N THR A 230 -11.41 -5.89 11.50
CA THR A 230 -11.60 -7.33 11.29
C THR A 230 -12.34 -7.90 12.48
N ASP A 231 -12.82 -9.14 12.36
CA ASP A 231 -13.45 -9.89 13.43
C ASP A 231 -12.49 -10.25 14.59
N ARG A 232 -11.20 -10.13 14.37
CA ARG A 232 -10.13 -10.59 15.27
C ARG A 232 -10.22 -10.02 16.70
N TYR A 233 -10.70 -8.78 16.84
CA TYR A 233 -10.76 -8.08 18.13
C TYR A 233 -12.14 -8.00 18.76
N LEU A 234 -13.19 -8.55 18.12
CA LEU A 234 -14.57 -8.49 18.61
C LEU A 234 -14.75 -9.07 20.03
N ASN A 235 -13.98 -10.12 20.35
CA ASN A 235 -14.04 -10.86 21.62
C ASN A 235 -12.83 -10.59 22.53
N GLY A 236 -12.11 -9.49 22.33
CA GLY A 236 -10.92 -9.15 23.10
C GLY A 236 -9.64 -9.16 22.25
N ILE A 237 -8.48 -9.04 22.90
CA ILE A 237 -7.16 -9.02 22.24
C ILE A 237 -6.59 -10.44 22.23
N PRO A 238 -6.54 -11.15 21.10
CA PRO A 238 -5.93 -12.48 21.03
C PRO A 238 -4.42 -12.42 21.35
N ALA A 239 -3.91 -13.43 22.06
CA ALA A 239 -2.51 -13.50 22.48
C ALA A 239 -1.52 -13.52 21.30
N ASP A 240 -1.94 -14.05 20.14
CA ASP A 240 -1.18 -14.09 18.89
C ASP A 240 -1.39 -12.84 18.01
N SER A 241 -2.08 -11.81 18.51
CA SER A 241 -2.38 -10.60 17.77
C SER A 241 -1.23 -9.59 17.81
N ARG A 242 -1.20 -8.70 16.82
CA ARG A 242 -0.24 -7.58 16.78
C ARG A 242 -0.38 -6.66 18.00
N ALA A 243 -1.59 -6.48 18.53
CA ALA A 243 -1.85 -5.69 19.71
C ALA A 243 -1.32 -6.33 21.02
N ALA A 244 -1.20 -7.65 21.07
CA ALA A 244 -0.59 -8.37 22.18
C ALA A 244 0.94 -8.47 22.09
N SER A 245 1.52 -8.13 20.93
CA SER A 245 2.98 -8.14 20.72
C SER A 245 3.62 -6.81 21.13
N THR A 246 4.95 -6.79 21.25
CA THR A 246 5.74 -5.56 21.48
C THR A 246 5.81 -4.63 20.25
N SER A 247 4.86 -4.77 19.32
CA SER A 247 4.82 -3.98 18.08
C SER A 247 4.58 -2.51 18.39
N ARG A 248 5.44 -1.63 17.86
CA ARG A 248 5.27 -0.16 17.95
C ARG A 248 4.07 0.37 17.16
N PHE A 249 3.40 -0.45 16.35
CA PHE A 249 2.39 -0.02 15.37
C PHE A 249 0.95 -0.30 15.77
N LEU A 250 0.73 -1.11 16.80
CA LEU A 250 -0.58 -1.33 17.41
C LEU A 250 -0.40 -1.70 18.88
N ASN A 251 -0.73 -0.77 19.77
CA ASN A 251 -0.70 -0.98 21.22
C ASN A 251 -2.10 -1.35 21.73
N PRO A 252 -2.23 -2.13 22.83
CA PRO A 252 -3.51 -2.42 23.46
C PRO A 252 -4.36 -1.18 23.73
N ASP A 253 -3.74 -0.08 24.15
CA ASP A 253 -4.39 1.20 24.45
C ASP A 253 -5.11 1.84 23.25
N GLN A 254 -4.78 1.42 22.04
CA GLN A 254 -5.48 1.88 20.82
C GLN A 254 -6.80 1.12 20.56
N ILE A 255 -7.07 0.06 21.34
CA ILE A 255 -8.30 -0.74 21.28
C ILE A 255 -9.16 -0.34 22.48
N THR A 256 -9.73 0.86 22.42
CA THR A 256 -10.60 1.39 23.48
C THR A 256 -11.99 0.76 23.44
N PRO A 257 -12.75 0.71 24.57
CA PRO A 257 -14.13 0.25 24.58
C PRO A 257 -15.00 0.92 23.54
N GLN A 258 -14.88 2.26 23.38
CA GLN A 258 -15.63 3.02 22.38
C GLN A 258 -15.30 2.57 20.95
N LYS A 259 -14.01 2.30 20.63
CA LYS A 259 -13.66 1.75 19.32
C LYS A 259 -14.22 0.36 19.11
N LEU A 260 -14.24 -0.48 20.15
CA LEU A 260 -14.84 -1.82 20.07
C LEU A 260 -16.34 -1.77 19.82
N GLU A 261 -17.06 -0.81 20.40
CA GLU A 261 -18.49 -0.58 20.11
C GLU A 261 -18.70 -0.24 18.64
N LYS A 262 -17.91 0.69 18.08
CA LYS A 262 -17.93 1.02 16.66
C LYS A 262 -17.59 -0.20 15.78
N VAL A 263 -16.60 -1.00 16.14
CA VAL A 263 -16.23 -2.22 15.41
C VAL A 263 -17.38 -3.24 15.43
N ARG A 264 -18.06 -3.43 16.58
CA ARG A 264 -19.22 -4.34 16.69
C ARG A 264 -20.39 -3.86 15.84
N ALA A 265 -20.69 -2.56 15.85
CA ALA A 265 -21.76 -1.99 15.03
C ALA A 265 -21.44 -2.13 13.53
N LEU A 266 -20.21 -1.87 13.11
CA LEU A 266 -19.76 -2.08 11.74
C LEU A 266 -19.80 -3.58 11.34
N ASN A 267 -19.45 -4.49 12.27
CA ASN A 267 -19.53 -5.92 12.00
C ASN A 267 -20.97 -6.38 11.80
N ALA A 268 -21.92 -5.89 12.62
CA ALA A 268 -23.35 -6.20 12.44
C ALA A 268 -23.88 -5.71 11.08
N LEU A 269 -23.41 -4.56 10.59
CA LEU A 269 -23.71 -4.09 9.23
C LEU A 269 -23.09 -5.02 8.17
N ALA A 270 -21.82 -5.41 8.34
CA ALA A 270 -21.15 -6.32 7.40
C ALA A 270 -21.89 -7.68 7.31
N GLU A 271 -22.36 -8.23 8.43
CA GLU A 271 -23.16 -9.46 8.47
C GLU A 271 -24.48 -9.31 7.69
N ARG A 272 -25.21 -8.19 7.84
CA ARG A 272 -26.40 -7.90 7.04
C ARG A 272 -26.13 -7.82 5.54
N ARG A 273 -24.91 -7.38 5.17
CA ARG A 273 -24.44 -7.36 3.78
C ARG A 273 -23.95 -8.72 3.27
N GLY A 274 -23.93 -9.76 4.12
CA GLY A 274 -23.36 -11.07 3.78
C GLY A 274 -21.84 -11.06 3.60
N GLN A 275 -21.14 -10.14 4.26
CA GLN A 275 -19.69 -9.96 4.17
C GLN A 275 -19.03 -10.07 5.55
N LYS A 276 -17.71 -10.35 5.55
CA LYS A 276 -16.90 -10.09 6.74
C LYS A 276 -16.64 -8.60 6.89
N LEU A 277 -16.38 -8.16 8.12
CA LEU A 277 -16.01 -6.76 8.40
C LEU A 277 -14.78 -6.31 7.58
N SER A 278 -13.76 -7.17 7.45
CA SER A 278 -12.58 -6.92 6.61
C SER A 278 -12.94 -6.61 5.16
N GLN A 279 -13.82 -7.39 4.56
CA GLN A 279 -14.28 -7.21 3.19
C GLN A 279 -15.07 -5.91 3.03
N MET A 280 -16.01 -5.64 3.93
CA MET A 280 -16.77 -4.40 3.92
C MET A 280 -15.87 -3.17 4.09
N ALA A 281 -14.88 -3.23 4.97
CA ALA A 281 -13.95 -2.12 5.19
C ALA A 281 -13.07 -1.81 3.96
N LEU A 282 -12.59 -2.84 3.26
CA LEU A 282 -11.85 -2.68 2.01
C LEU A 282 -12.75 -2.10 0.90
N ALA A 283 -13.94 -2.66 0.72
CA ALA A 283 -14.94 -2.18 -0.24
C ALA A 283 -15.31 -0.71 0.01
N TRP A 284 -15.46 -0.32 1.29
CA TRP A 284 -15.80 1.06 1.67
C TRP A 284 -14.71 2.07 1.27
N VAL A 285 -13.44 1.72 1.41
CA VAL A 285 -12.33 2.58 0.95
C VAL A 285 -12.38 2.80 -0.56
N LEU A 286 -12.89 1.84 -1.33
CA LEU A 286 -12.99 1.86 -2.79
C LEU A 286 -14.34 2.35 -3.34
N ARG A 287 -15.25 2.80 -2.46
CA ARG A 287 -16.69 3.03 -2.78
C ARG A 287 -16.98 4.09 -3.84
N ASP A 288 -16.11 5.08 -4.01
CA ASP A 288 -16.38 6.29 -4.81
C ASP A 288 -15.37 6.51 -5.97
N ASP A 289 -14.64 5.49 -6.37
CA ASP A 289 -13.64 5.51 -7.45
C ASP A 289 -12.49 6.54 -7.30
N LYS A 290 -12.43 7.27 -6.18
CA LYS A 290 -11.32 8.19 -5.88
C LYS A 290 -10.06 7.45 -5.42
N VAL A 291 -10.21 6.21 -4.99
CA VAL A 291 -9.11 5.33 -4.62
C VAL A 291 -8.94 4.26 -5.69
N THR A 292 -7.76 4.18 -6.27
CA THR A 292 -7.44 3.21 -7.33
C THR A 292 -7.30 1.80 -6.76
N SER A 293 -6.63 1.66 -5.62
CA SER A 293 -6.32 0.36 -5.02
C SER A 293 -6.23 0.46 -3.49
N VAL A 294 -6.49 -0.65 -2.81
CA VAL A 294 -6.19 -0.81 -1.38
C VAL A 294 -4.97 -1.69 -1.19
N LEU A 295 -4.06 -1.27 -0.31
CA LEU A 295 -2.82 -1.97 -0.02
C LEU A 295 -3.01 -2.81 1.25
N ILE A 296 -3.12 -4.12 1.09
CA ILE A 296 -3.25 -5.06 2.20
C ILE A 296 -1.90 -5.63 2.64
N GLY A 297 -1.77 -5.93 3.93
CA GLY A 297 -0.71 -6.78 4.46
C GLY A 297 -1.29 -8.13 4.87
N ALA A 298 -0.57 -9.22 4.59
CA ALA A 298 -0.99 -10.57 4.96
C ALA A 298 0.14 -11.36 5.62
N SER A 299 -0.22 -12.25 6.54
CA SER A 299 0.69 -13.24 7.15
C SER A 299 0.26 -14.69 6.83
N LYS A 300 -0.93 -14.85 6.23
CA LYS A 300 -1.51 -16.14 5.79
C LYS A 300 -2.22 -15.91 4.46
N THR A 301 -2.19 -16.91 3.56
CA THR A 301 -2.86 -16.87 2.25
C THR A 301 -4.37 -16.63 2.36
N ALA A 302 -5.01 -17.22 3.38
CA ALA A 302 -6.44 -17.02 3.65
C ALA A 302 -6.82 -15.53 3.86
N GLN A 303 -5.90 -14.68 4.33
CA GLN A 303 -6.17 -13.23 4.46
C GLN A 303 -6.18 -12.53 3.09
N ILE A 304 -5.39 -13.01 2.15
CA ILE A 304 -5.40 -12.51 0.76
C ILE A 304 -6.69 -12.93 0.07
N GLU A 305 -7.09 -14.21 0.22
CA GLU A 305 -8.34 -14.74 -0.29
C GLU A 305 -9.54 -13.99 0.27
N ASP A 306 -9.52 -13.72 1.58
CA ASP A 306 -10.57 -12.94 2.25
C ASP A 306 -10.66 -11.51 1.69
N ALA A 307 -9.53 -10.85 1.49
CA ALA A 307 -9.50 -9.51 0.92
C ALA A 307 -10.05 -9.48 -0.53
N VAL A 308 -9.67 -10.45 -1.37
CA VAL A 308 -10.20 -10.58 -2.74
C VAL A 308 -11.69 -10.91 -2.72
N GLY A 309 -12.16 -11.64 -1.70
CA GLY A 309 -13.59 -11.96 -1.50
C GLY A 309 -14.49 -10.72 -1.39
N MET A 310 -13.94 -9.53 -1.10
CA MET A 310 -14.70 -8.26 -1.10
C MET A 310 -15.32 -7.94 -2.47
N LEU A 311 -14.75 -8.47 -3.56
CA LEU A 311 -15.24 -8.26 -4.93
C LEU A 311 -16.68 -8.71 -5.14
N ALA A 312 -17.14 -9.70 -4.37
CA ALA A 312 -18.49 -10.24 -4.47
C ALA A 312 -19.60 -9.23 -4.08
N ASN A 313 -19.29 -8.24 -3.21
CA ASN A 313 -20.24 -7.22 -2.77
C ASN A 313 -19.54 -5.89 -2.45
N ARG A 314 -19.14 -5.16 -3.49
CA ARG A 314 -18.32 -3.94 -3.39
C ARG A 314 -19.14 -2.65 -3.27
N HIS A 315 -20.37 -2.66 -3.73
CA HIS A 315 -21.20 -1.46 -3.84
C HIS A 315 -21.97 -1.20 -2.53
N PHE A 316 -22.14 0.07 -2.20
CA PHE A 316 -22.89 0.54 -1.04
C PHE A 316 -24.11 1.33 -1.50
N THR A 317 -25.22 1.20 -0.73
CA THR A 317 -26.34 2.13 -0.87
C THR A 317 -26.06 3.43 -0.12
N SER A 318 -26.83 4.48 -0.39
CA SER A 318 -26.73 5.74 0.33
C SER A 318 -27.03 5.58 1.81
N GLU A 319 -28.00 4.70 2.14
CA GLU A 319 -28.41 4.38 3.51
C GLU A 319 -27.28 3.66 4.27
N GLU A 320 -26.61 2.69 3.64
CA GLU A 320 -25.45 2.03 4.23
C GLU A 320 -24.30 2.99 4.49
N CYS A 321 -24.01 3.90 3.55
CA CYS A 321 -22.99 4.93 3.76
C CYS A 321 -23.36 5.85 4.92
N ALA A 322 -24.62 6.29 5.02
CA ALA A 322 -25.09 7.13 6.11
C ALA A 322 -25.04 6.40 7.47
N GLU A 323 -25.38 5.10 7.51
CA GLU A 323 -25.27 4.29 8.73
C GLU A 323 -23.81 4.16 9.18
N ILE A 324 -22.87 3.91 8.23
CA ILE A 324 -21.43 3.86 8.52
C ILE A 324 -20.96 5.21 9.08
N ASP A 325 -21.34 6.32 8.48
CA ASP A 325 -20.95 7.66 8.95
C ASP A 325 -21.50 7.94 10.36
N ALA A 326 -22.73 7.53 10.65
CA ALA A 326 -23.33 7.65 11.99
C ALA A 326 -22.61 6.78 13.04
N ILE A 327 -22.17 5.58 12.70
CA ILE A 327 -21.37 4.71 13.59
C ILE A 327 -19.99 5.33 13.86
N LEU A 328 -19.41 5.98 12.87
CA LEU A 328 -18.05 6.52 12.95
C LEU A 328 -17.96 7.90 13.59
N SER A 329 -19.08 8.67 13.63
CA SER A 329 -19.18 9.95 14.34
C SER A 329 -19.03 9.75 15.86
#